data_ab2c57e998ccd6513fc6e4c2472e338f
#
_entry.id   ab2c57e998ccd6513fc6e4c2472e338f
#
_cell.length_a   1.000
_cell.length_b   1.000
_cell.length_c   1.000
_cell.angle_alpha   90.00
_cell.angle_beta   90.00
_cell.angle_gamma   90.00
#
_symmetry.space_group_name_H-M   'P 1'
#
loop_
_entity.id
_entity.type
_entity.pdbx_description
1 polymer ?
#
loop_
_entity_poly.entity_id
_entity_poly.type
_entity_poly.pdbx_seq_one_letter_code
_entity_poly.pdbx_strand_id
1 'polypeptide(L)' 'MERESVIVSDPETLGGTPCFRGTRVPVDSLIDCLEAGDTLDEFLDNFPSVSREAAIAALEEAKALLTNSR' A
#
# COMPACT_ATOMS: atom_id res chain seq x y z
N MET A 1 7.87 -1.30 21.55
CA MET A 1 8.09 -0.34 20.54
C MET A 1 7.22 -0.57 19.36
N GLU A 2 6.55 0.44 18.97
CA GLU A 2 5.64 0.29 17.92
C GLU A 2 6.23 0.59 16.60
N ARG A 3 5.81 -0.15 15.60
CA ARG A 3 6.23 0.10 14.28
C ARG A 3 5.20 0.95 13.61
N GLU A 4 5.62 2.00 12.93
CA GLU A 4 4.68 2.81 12.21
C GLU A 4 4.24 2.07 10.96
N SER A 5 2.94 2.08 10.70
CA SER A 5 2.42 1.47 9.51
C SER A 5 2.79 2.31 8.30
N VAL A 6 3.05 1.66 7.15
CA VAL A 6 3.26 2.38 5.91
C VAL A 6 1.95 2.78 5.29
N ILE A 7 0.83 2.35 5.86
CA ILE A 7 -0.49 2.64 5.34
C ILE A 7 -1.17 3.61 6.29
N VAL A 8 -1.60 4.75 5.78
CA VAL A 8 -2.31 5.74 6.59
C VAL A 8 -3.63 6.08 5.92
N SER A 9 -4.63 6.35 6.75
CA SER A 9 -5.93 6.76 6.27
C SER A 9 -6.24 8.09 6.91
N ASP A 10 -6.26 9.14 6.09
CA ASP A 10 -6.45 10.51 6.56
C ASP A 10 -7.73 11.02 5.94
N PRO A 11 -8.73 11.42 6.73
CA PRO A 11 -10.00 11.89 6.16
C PRO A 11 -9.83 13.07 5.22
N GLU A 12 -8.75 13.83 5.35
CA GLU A 12 -8.52 14.96 4.48
C GLU A 12 -7.76 14.59 3.23
N THR A 13 -7.32 13.35 3.12
CA THR A 13 -6.62 12.89 1.95
C THR A 13 -7.48 11.83 1.27
N LEU A 14 -7.99 12.13 0.10
CA LEU A 14 -8.78 11.19 -0.68
C LEU A 14 -9.95 10.62 0.12
N GLY A 15 -10.52 11.45 1.00
CA GLY A 15 -11.71 11.03 1.75
C GLY A 15 -11.49 9.88 2.69
N GLY A 16 -10.27 9.69 3.18
CA GLY A 16 -9.98 8.62 4.12
C GLY A 16 -9.52 7.33 3.46
N THR A 17 -9.32 7.34 2.15
CA THR A 17 -8.81 6.17 1.47
C THR A 17 -7.41 5.83 1.97
N PRO A 18 -7.16 4.57 2.34
CA PRO A 18 -5.81 4.20 2.81
C PRO A 18 -4.78 4.43 1.70
N CYS A 19 -3.73 5.15 2.06
CA CYS A 19 -2.65 5.49 1.13
C CYS A 19 -1.32 5.13 1.74
N PHE A 20 -0.29 5.05 0.88
CA PHE A 20 1.06 4.89 1.37
C PHE A 20 1.47 6.16 2.12
N ARG A 21 2.10 5.98 3.29
CA ARG A 21 2.50 7.10 4.13
C ARG A 21 3.35 8.09 3.33
N GLY A 22 3.03 9.34 3.46
CA GLY A 22 3.79 10.40 2.79
C GLY A 22 3.45 10.57 1.32
N THR A 23 2.45 9.85 0.82
CA THR A 23 2.04 9.98 -0.58
C THR A 23 0.54 10.07 -0.66
N ARG A 24 0.05 10.32 -1.87
CA ARG A 24 -1.38 10.25 -2.14
C ARG A 24 -1.73 9.02 -2.97
N VAL A 25 -0.86 8.03 -2.97
CA VAL A 25 -1.09 6.82 -3.76
C VAL A 25 -1.90 5.84 -2.93
N PRO A 26 -3.12 5.51 -3.35
CA PRO A 26 -3.93 4.56 -2.59
C PRO A 26 -3.30 3.17 -2.61
N VAL A 27 -3.38 2.49 -1.48
CA VAL A 27 -2.86 1.12 -1.40
C VAL A 27 -3.61 0.21 -2.35
N ASP A 28 -4.89 0.50 -2.60
CA ASP A 28 -5.68 -0.27 -3.53
C ASP A 28 -5.06 -0.30 -4.92
N SER A 29 -4.34 0.76 -5.29
CA SER A 29 -3.69 0.78 -6.60
C SER A 29 -2.67 -0.32 -6.75
N LEU A 30 -1.95 -0.63 -5.67
CA LEU A 30 -1.00 -1.73 -5.70
C LEU A 30 -1.71 -3.06 -5.89
N ILE A 31 -2.79 -3.27 -5.13
CA ILE A 31 -3.52 -4.52 -5.22
C ILE A 31 -4.12 -4.69 -6.62
N ASP A 32 -4.72 -3.62 -7.14
CA ASP A 32 -5.32 -3.67 -8.47
C ASP A 32 -4.29 -4.00 -9.54
N CYS A 33 -3.10 -3.42 -9.41
CA CYS A 33 -2.03 -3.66 -10.35
C CYS A 33 -1.63 -5.14 -10.37
N LEU A 34 -1.49 -5.72 -9.18
CA LEU A 34 -1.12 -7.12 -9.08
C LEU A 34 -2.24 -8.03 -9.57
N GLU A 35 -3.48 -7.65 -9.30
CA GLU A 35 -4.62 -8.44 -9.77
C GLU A 35 -4.71 -8.43 -11.29
N ALA A 36 -4.27 -7.36 -11.91
CA ALA A 36 -4.27 -7.26 -13.36
C ALA A 36 -3.12 -8.02 -14.01
N GLY A 37 -2.24 -8.61 -13.20
CA GLY A 37 -1.12 -9.37 -13.72
C GLY A 37 0.15 -8.58 -13.87
N ASP A 38 0.16 -7.32 -13.43
CA ASP A 38 1.36 -6.50 -13.51
C ASP A 38 2.31 -6.88 -12.39
N THR A 39 3.58 -6.58 -12.59
CA THR A 39 4.58 -6.88 -11.58
C THR A 39 4.72 -5.72 -10.61
N LEU A 40 5.34 -6.01 -9.46
CA LEU A 40 5.63 -4.95 -8.50
C LEU A 40 6.52 -3.88 -9.12
N ASP A 41 7.48 -4.29 -9.94
CA ASP A 41 8.36 -3.31 -10.60
C ASP A 41 7.57 -2.37 -11.48
N GLU A 42 6.56 -2.87 -12.17
CA GLU A 42 5.73 -2.03 -13.01
C GLU A 42 4.93 -1.04 -12.16
N PHE A 43 4.44 -1.49 -11.02
CA PHE A 43 3.74 -0.59 -10.13
C PHE A 43 4.67 0.54 -9.66
N LEU A 44 5.90 0.18 -9.29
CA LEU A 44 6.84 1.18 -8.79
C LEU A 44 7.26 2.17 -9.87
N ASP A 45 7.31 1.72 -11.13
CA ASP A 45 7.58 2.62 -12.23
C ASP A 45 6.47 3.64 -12.40
N ASN A 46 5.23 3.22 -12.21
CA ASN A 46 4.07 4.10 -12.37
C ASN A 46 3.90 5.03 -11.19
N PHE A 47 4.37 4.65 -10.02
CA PHE A 47 4.21 5.44 -8.80
C PHE A 47 5.56 5.62 -8.11
N PRO A 48 6.42 6.48 -8.68
CA PRO A 48 7.77 6.61 -8.16
C PRO A 48 7.85 7.18 -6.75
N SER A 49 6.76 7.76 -6.25
CA SER A 49 6.76 8.25 -4.87
C SER A 49 6.66 7.12 -3.85
N VAL A 50 6.36 5.90 -4.29
CA VAL A 50 6.27 4.75 -3.40
C VAL A 50 7.58 3.97 -3.52
N SER A 51 8.25 3.73 -2.38
CA SER A 51 9.47 2.94 -2.40
C SER A 51 9.13 1.46 -2.45
N ARG A 52 10.10 0.65 -2.90
CA ARG A 52 9.90 -0.79 -2.93
C ARG A 52 9.64 -1.31 -1.52
N GLU A 53 10.37 -0.77 -0.54
CA GLU A 53 10.19 -1.22 0.84
C GLU A 53 8.79 -0.91 1.34
N ALA A 54 8.25 0.27 0.98
CA ALA A 54 6.90 0.62 1.40
C ALA A 54 5.88 -0.32 0.75
N ALA A 55 6.06 -0.64 -0.52
CA ALA A 55 5.13 -1.53 -1.20
C ALA A 55 5.17 -2.93 -0.59
N ILE A 56 6.36 -3.43 -0.30
CA ILE A 56 6.48 -4.75 0.31
C ILE A 56 5.88 -4.75 1.70
N ALA A 57 6.13 -3.68 2.49
CA ALA A 57 5.57 -3.60 3.82
C ALA A 57 4.05 -3.57 3.79
N ALA A 58 3.48 -2.88 2.81
CA ALA A 58 2.03 -2.84 2.67
C ALA A 58 1.48 -4.22 2.35
N LEU A 59 2.16 -4.97 1.51
CA LEU A 59 1.74 -6.33 1.19
C LEU A 59 1.82 -7.23 2.41
N GLU A 60 2.86 -7.03 3.23
CA GLU A 60 2.99 -7.81 4.46
C GLU A 60 1.86 -7.49 5.43
N GLU A 61 1.49 -6.22 5.54
CA GLU A 61 0.38 -5.85 6.41
C GLU A 61 -0.92 -6.45 5.92
N ALA A 62 -1.14 -6.43 4.62
CA ALA A 62 -2.34 -7.02 4.05
C ALA A 62 -2.37 -8.52 4.29
N LYS A 63 -1.23 -9.16 4.14
CA LYS A 63 -1.13 -10.59 4.37
C LYS A 63 -1.45 -10.93 5.83
N ALA A 64 -0.93 -10.13 6.76
CA ALA A 64 -1.19 -10.36 8.16
C ALA A 64 -2.67 -10.24 8.48
N LEU A 65 -3.33 -9.27 7.89
CA LEU A 65 -4.76 -9.10 8.11
C LEU A 65 -5.54 -10.29 7.61
N LEU A 66 -5.18 -10.80 6.44
CA LEU A 66 -5.88 -11.94 5.87
C LEU A 66 -5.62 -13.22 6.63
N THR A 67 -4.40 -13.41 7.11
CA THR A 67 -4.08 -14.66 7.77
C THR A 67 -4.48 -14.66 9.24
N ASN A 68 -4.67 -13.49 9.84
CA ASN A 68 -5.13 -13.41 11.22
C ASN A 68 -6.62 -13.30 11.35
N SER A 69 -7.32 -13.13 10.26
CA SER A 69 -8.75 -12.98 10.28
C SER A 69 -9.38 -14.34 10.22
N ARG A 70 -9.92 -14.81 11.26
CA ARG A 70 -10.47 -16.13 11.24
C ARG A 70 -11.85 -16.17 11.78
#